data_651c69e71a48b9c12ad329a4d0054ea5
#
_entry.id   651c69e71a48b9c12ad329a4d0054ea5
#
_cell.length_a   1.000
_cell.length_b   1.000
_cell.length_c   1.000
_cell.angle_alpha   90.00
_cell.angle_beta   90.00
_cell.angle_gamma   90.00
#
_symmetry.space_group_name_H-M   'P 1'
#
loop_
_entity.id
_entity.type
_entity.pdbx_description
1 polymer ?
#
loop_
_entity_poly.entity_id
_entity_poly.type
_entity_poly.pdbx_seq_one_letter_code
_entity_poly.pdbx_strand_id
1 'polypeptide(L)'
;MIRVLLADDQTLVRAAFAMLVGSDPDMEVVGEAATGLEAVALARTARADLVVMDIRMPELDGIEATRRIAADEDLAGVKVLVLTTYDTDDHIVDALRAGASGFLVKDTRPADLLAAIRTVAAGESLLSPGPTARLIARVLSAPQPPAGGGPAGPGMLSDRERQVLALVARGLNNTAIAETLGLSPLTAKTHVSRIMGKLDARDRAQLVIIAYESGLVVPAGAAADGN
;
A
#
# COMPACT_ATOMS: atom_id res chain seq x y z
N MET A 1 -6.94 19.39 1.66
CA MET A 1 -5.46 19.58 1.42
C MET A 1 -4.79 18.37 2.02
N ILE A 2 -4.02 17.64 1.23
CA ILE A 2 -3.32 16.41 1.65
C ILE A 2 -1.98 16.82 2.30
N ARG A 3 -1.76 16.39 3.54
CA ARG A 3 -0.57 16.70 4.34
C ARG A 3 0.50 15.64 4.10
N VAL A 4 1.53 15.98 3.33
CA VAL A 4 2.56 15.05 2.87
C VAL A 4 3.84 15.24 3.67
N LEU A 5 4.34 14.17 4.29
CA LEU A 5 5.68 14.09 4.88
C LEU A 5 6.60 13.41 3.85
N LEU A 6 7.77 13.99 3.62
CA LEU A 6 8.79 13.44 2.71
C LEU A 6 9.94 12.85 3.52
N ALA A 7 10.27 11.59 3.27
CA ALA A 7 11.36 10.88 3.93
C ALA A 7 12.31 10.27 2.89
N ASP A 8 13.50 10.84 2.76
CA ASP A 8 14.54 10.42 1.82
C ASP A 8 15.89 10.94 2.33
N ASP A 9 16.94 10.14 2.34
CA ASP A 9 18.26 10.57 2.82
C ASP A 9 18.97 11.52 1.85
N GLN A 10 18.57 11.51 0.57
CA GLN A 10 19.15 12.34 -0.49
C GLN A 10 18.50 13.73 -0.52
N THR A 11 19.20 14.73 -0.03
CA THR A 11 18.69 16.12 0.08
C THR A 11 18.17 16.67 -1.24
N LEU A 12 18.83 16.40 -2.37
CA LEU A 12 18.39 16.91 -3.68
C LEU A 12 17.08 16.23 -4.15
N VAL A 13 16.93 14.94 -3.91
CA VAL A 13 15.71 14.19 -4.25
C VAL A 13 14.55 14.69 -3.40
N ARG A 14 14.78 14.83 -2.10
CA ARG A 14 13.78 15.34 -1.16
C ARG A 14 13.33 16.76 -1.52
N ALA A 15 14.28 17.67 -1.84
CA ALA A 15 13.96 19.03 -2.29
C ALA A 15 13.16 19.04 -3.59
N ALA A 16 13.50 18.17 -4.57
CA ALA A 16 12.75 18.05 -5.81
C ALA A 16 11.30 17.59 -5.57
N PHE A 17 11.10 16.61 -4.70
CA PHE A 17 9.74 16.15 -4.33
C PHE A 17 8.99 17.24 -3.55
N ALA A 18 9.66 18.00 -2.67
CA ALA A 18 9.04 19.11 -1.95
C ALA A 18 8.52 20.19 -2.92
N MET A 19 9.33 20.56 -3.91
CA MET A 19 8.91 21.49 -4.97
C MET A 19 7.73 20.95 -5.78
N LEU A 20 7.77 19.66 -6.14
CA LEU A 20 6.71 19.02 -6.93
C LEU A 20 5.39 18.98 -6.14
N VAL A 21 5.42 18.49 -4.90
CA VAL A 21 4.22 18.42 -4.03
C VAL A 21 3.69 19.81 -3.75
N GLY A 22 4.57 20.79 -3.45
CA GLY A 22 4.19 22.18 -3.20
C GLY A 22 3.66 22.92 -4.42
N SER A 23 3.83 22.39 -5.64
CA SER A 23 3.22 22.95 -6.85
C SER A 23 1.74 22.62 -7.02
N ASP A 24 1.23 21.67 -6.24
CA ASP A 24 -0.16 21.22 -6.28
C ASP A 24 -0.99 21.94 -5.19
N PRO A 25 -2.07 22.65 -5.56
CA PRO A 25 -2.85 23.44 -4.60
C PRO A 25 -3.60 22.59 -3.56
N ASP A 26 -3.77 21.30 -3.80
CA ASP A 26 -4.47 20.38 -2.90
C ASP A 26 -3.52 19.61 -1.96
N MET A 27 -2.21 19.89 -2.03
CA MET A 27 -1.17 19.22 -1.25
C MET A 27 -0.31 20.21 -0.46
N GLU A 28 0.20 19.78 0.68
CA GLU A 28 1.09 20.54 1.54
C GLU A 28 2.21 19.64 2.06
N VAL A 29 3.47 20.07 1.93
CA VAL A 29 4.60 19.41 2.60
C VAL A 29 4.63 19.85 4.05
N VAL A 30 4.34 18.93 4.97
CA VAL A 30 4.26 19.23 6.41
C VAL A 30 5.53 18.88 7.18
N GLY A 31 6.50 18.24 6.51
CA GLY A 31 7.80 17.93 7.09
C GLY A 31 8.70 17.19 6.11
N GLU A 32 9.98 17.21 6.43
CA GLU A 32 11.03 16.49 5.71
C GLU A 32 11.88 15.72 6.71
N ALA A 33 12.21 14.46 6.39
CA ALA A 33 13.01 13.56 7.18
C ALA A 33 14.17 13.01 6.34
N ALA A 34 15.36 12.89 6.94
CA ALA A 34 16.51 12.26 6.31
C ALA A 34 16.75 10.82 6.80
N THR A 35 16.01 10.40 7.82
CA THR A 35 16.11 9.06 8.42
C THR A 35 14.72 8.50 8.72
N GLY A 36 14.62 7.18 8.83
CA GLY A 36 13.36 6.54 9.22
C GLY A 36 12.92 6.91 10.65
N LEU A 37 13.87 7.17 11.55
CA LEU A 37 13.56 7.63 12.92
C LEU A 37 12.89 9.00 12.90
N GLU A 38 13.45 9.95 12.15
CA GLU A 38 12.85 11.27 11.96
C GLU A 38 11.46 11.16 11.32
N ALA A 39 11.31 10.30 10.31
CA ALA A 39 10.03 10.09 9.63
C ALA A 39 8.94 9.62 10.59
N VAL A 40 9.22 8.64 11.46
CA VAL A 40 8.27 8.16 12.48
C VAL A 40 7.90 9.27 13.47
N ALA A 41 8.90 10.04 13.94
CA ALA A 41 8.67 11.13 14.88
C ALA A 41 7.84 12.27 14.27
N LEU A 42 8.16 12.66 13.03
CA LEU A 42 7.46 13.71 12.30
C LEU A 42 6.05 13.31 11.88
N ALA A 43 5.82 12.03 11.54
CA ALA A 43 4.47 11.54 11.23
C ALA A 43 3.48 11.82 12.37
N ARG A 44 3.93 11.69 13.63
CA ARG A 44 3.12 12.01 14.82
C ARG A 44 2.92 13.52 15.00
N THR A 45 4.02 14.28 14.96
CA THR A 45 4.00 15.71 15.34
C THR A 45 3.44 16.60 14.23
N ALA A 46 3.72 16.28 12.97
CA ALA A 46 3.26 17.04 11.82
C ALA A 46 1.85 16.68 11.36
N ARG A 47 1.18 15.68 11.97
CA ARG A 47 -0.15 15.21 11.58
C ARG A 47 -0.24 14.93 10.05
N ALA A 48 0.73 14.18 9.54
CA ALA A 48 0.74 13.82 8.14
C ALA A 48 -0.44 12.90 7.78
N ASP A 49 -1.04 13.10 6.61
CA ASP A 49 -2.02 12.17 6.03
C ASP A 49 -1.29 11.05 5.27
N LEU A 50 -0.14 11.39 4.69
CA LEU A 50 0.65 10.47 3.87
C LEU A 50 2.14 10.75 4.05
N VAL A 51 2.91 9.67 4.13
CA VAL A 51 4.38 9.69 4.10
C VAL A 51 4.84 9.14 2.75
N VAL A 52 5.61 9.92 2.01
CA VAL A 52 6.41 9.43 0.88
C VAL A 52 7.74 8.98 1.46
N MET A 53 8.00 7.67 1.40
CA MET A 53 9.06 7.00 2.17
C MET A 53 10.08 6.33 1.26
N ASP A 54 11.33 6.76 1.30
CA ASP A 54 12.41 5.99 0.71
C ASP A 54 12.69 4.72 1.51
N ILE A 55 13.10 3.65 0.83
CA ILE A 55 13.48 2.39 1.49
C ILE A 55 14.84 2.52 2.16
N ARG A 56 15.82 3.09 1.47
CA ARG A 56 17.21 3.12 1.92
C ARG A 56 17.53 4.42 2.64
N MET A 57 17.44 4.39 3.95
CA MET A 57 17.81 5.53 4.80
C MET A 57 18.72 5.08 5.94
N PRO A 58 19.60 5.97 6.44
CA PRO A 58 20.47 5.66 7.59
C PRO A 58 19.65 5.52 8.88
N GLU A 59 20.27 4.92 9.91
CA GLU A 59 19.73 4.69 11.26
C GLU A 59 18.54 3.73 11.32
N LEU A 60 17.46 4.03 10.57
CA LEU A 60 16.27 3.20 10.42
C LEU A 60 15.86 3.24 8.97
N ASP A 61 15.79 2.08 8.33
CA ASP A 61 15.32 1.97 6.96
C ASP A 61 13.82 2.24 6.82
N GLY A 62 13.37 2.52 5.59
CA GLY A 62 12.00 2.89 5.33
C GLY A 62 10.99 1.74 5.53
N ILE A 63 11.41 0.49 5.41
CA ILE A 63 10.54 -0.67 5.66
C ILE A 63 10.24 -0.78 7.14
N GLU A 64 11.27 -0.68 8.00
CA GLU A 64 11.08 -0.71 9.43
C GLU A 64 10.35 0.55 9.95
N ALA A 65 10.63 1.73 9.35
CA ALA A 65 9.89 2.96 9.64
C ALA A 65 8.40 2.79 9.29
N THR A 66 8.10 2.21 8.13
CA THR A 66 6.72 1.87 7.70
C THR A 66 6.05 0.94 8.69
N ARG A 67 6.75 -0.09 9.16
CA ARG A 67 6.21 -1.04 10.17
C ARG A 67 5.85 -0.33 11.47
N ARG A 68 6.71 0.59 11.96
CA ARG A 68 6.45 1.36 13.17
C ARG A 68 5.27 2.32 13.02
N ILE A 69 5.16 3.00 11.88
CA ILE A 69 4.00 3.85 11.56
C ILE A 69 2.73 2.99 11.48
N ALA A 70 2.83 1.82 10.87
CA ALA A 70 1.70 0.91 10.73
C ALA A 70 1.23 0.31 12.06
N ALA A 71 2.13 0.03 12.98
CA ALA A 71 1.82 -0.57 14.28
C ALA A 71 1.33 0.46 15.32
N ASP A 72 1.42 1.75 15.04
CA ASP A 72 1.08 2.82 15.97
C ASP A 72 -0.40 3.21 15.85
N GLU A 73 -1.17 3.01 16.92
CA GLU A 73 -2.60 3.34 16.96
C GLU A 73 -2.86 4.83 16.74
N ASP A 74 -1.97 5.71 17.22
CA ASP A 74 -2.07 7.17 17.03
C ASP A 74 -1.85 7.57 15.56
N LEU A 75 -1.23 6.71 14.76
CA LEU A 75 -0.95 6.87 13.33
C LEU A 75 -1.83 6.00 12.41
N ALA A 76 -2.91 5.44 12.92
CA ALA A 76 -3.79 4.54 12.18
C ALA A 76 -4.33 5.14 10.86
N GLY A 77 -4.48 6.47 10.78
CA GLY A 77 -4.91 7.20 9.59
C GLY A 77 -3.81 7.48 8.57
N VAL A 78 -2.53 7.45 8.99
CA VAL A 78 -1.39 7.81 8.14
C VAL A 78 -1.12 6.73 7.10
N LYS A 79 -1.04 7.10 5.83
CA LYS A 79 -0.70 6.20 4.73
C LYS A 79 0.78 6.28 4.38
N VAL A 80 1.37 5.19 3.94
CA VAL A 80 2.77 5.18 3.51
C VAL A 80 2.85 4.78 2.03
N LEU A 81 3.38 5.70 1.22
CA LEU A 81 3.74 5.47 -0.17
C LEU A 81 5.25 5.28 -0.26
N VAL A 82 5.68 4.05 -0.51
CA VAL A 82 7.11 3.74 -0.57
C VAL A 82 7.67 4.12 -1.93
N LEU A 83 8.83 4.78 -1.94
CA LEU A 83 9.64 5.01 -3.13
C LEU A 83 10.81 4.04 -3.16
N THR A 84 11.10 3.46 -4.32
CA THR A 84 12.23 2.55 -4.51
C THR A 84 12.97 2.83 -5.81
N THR A 85 14.23 2.52 -5.85
CA THR A 85 14.98 2.34 -7.10
C THR A 85 14.76 0.92 -7.60
N TYR A 86 14.90 0.64 -8.88
CA TYR A 86 14.58 -0.63 -9.60
C TYR A 86 15.12 -1.94 -9.01
N ASP A 87 15.78 -1.92 -7.88
CA ASP A 87 16.77 -2.95 -7.56
C ASP A 87 16.31 -4.26 -6.93
N THR A 88 15.08 -4.46 -6.46
CA THR A 88 14.64 -5.83 -6.09
C THR A 88 13.16 -5.96 -5.78
N ASP A 89 12.51 -6.95 -6.37
CA ASP A 89 11.13 -7.39 -6.10
C ASP A 89 10.93 -7.71 -4.59
N ASP A 90 11.97 -8.13 -3.87
CA ASP A 90 11.92 -8.51 -2.45
C ASP A 90 11.55 -7.32 -1.54
N HIS A 91 12.08 -6.14 -1.79
CA HIS A 91 11.78 -4.95 -0.98
C HIS A 91 10.33 -4.48 -1.08
N ILE A 92 9.70 -4.71 -2.23
CA ILE A 92 8.29 -4.33 -2.44
C ILE A 92 7.39 -5.13 -1.52
N VAL A 93 7.65 -6.41 -1.39
CA VAL A 93 6.87 -7.31 -0.53
C VAL A 93 7.06 -6.99 0.93
N ASP A 94 8.30 -6.79 1.34
CA ASP A 94 8.60 -6.45 2.71
C ASP A 94 7.99 -5.10 3.11
N ALA A 95 7.99 -4.12 2.19
CA ALA A 95 7.31 -2.84 2.39
C ALA A 95 5.79 -3.01 2.56
N LEU A 96 5.16 -3.81 1.70
CA LEU A 96 3.72 -4.07 1.76
C LEU A 96 3.35 -4.84 3.04
N ARG A 97 4.15 -5.84 3.43
CA ARG A 97 3.97 -6.56 4.71
C ARG A 97 4.19 -5.67 5.92
N ALA A 98 5.10 -4.70 5.80
CA ALA A 98 5.30 -3.68 6.83
C ALA A 98 4.11 -2.71 6.96
N GLY A 99 3.17 -2.70 6.02
CA GLY A 99 1.99 -1.84 6.07
C GLY A 99 1.99 -0.70 5.06
N ALA A 100 2.85 -0.75 4.02
CA ALA A 100 2.81 0.25 2.96
C ALA A 100 1.49 0.20 2.19
N SER A 101 0.91 1.37 1.94
CA SER A 101 -0.35 1.54 1.19
C SER A 101 -0.14 1.54 -0.33
N GLY A 102 1.11 1.69 -0.77
CA GLY A 102 1.51 1.64 -2.17
C GLY A 102 3.01 1.77 -2.33
N PHE A 103 3.49 1.58 -3.56
CA PHE A 103 4.87 1.85 -3.91
C PHE A 103 4.99 2.47 -5.31
N LEU A 104 6.07 3.18 -5.54
CA LEU A 104 6.47 3.74 -6.83
C LEU A 104 7.99 3.61 -7.00
N VAL A 105 8.42 3.67 -8.25
CA VAL A 105 9.84 3.82 -8.56
C VAL A 105 10.24 5.30 -8.58
N LYS A 106 11.45 5.63 -8.15
CA LYS A 106 11.92 7.04 -8.03
C LYS A 106 12.01 7.76 -9.39
N ASP A 107 12.05 7.03 -10.50
CA ASP A 107 12.02 7.58 -11.87
C ASP A 107 10.59 7.77 -12.44
N THR A 108 9.57 7.59 -11.60
CA THR A 108 8.17 7.88 -11.95
C THR A 108 8.00 9.33 -12.38
N ARG A 109 7.21 9.55 -13.44
CA ARG A 109 6.92 10.90 -13.92
C ARG A 109 6.26 11.76 -12.82
N PRO A 110 6.58 13.07 -12.75
CA PRO A 110 6.02 13.96 -11.73
C PRO A 110 4.49 13.91 -11.60
N ALA A 111 3.78 13.89 -12.71
CA ALA A 111 2.31 13.83 -12.72
C ALA A 111 1.78 12.51 -12.13
N ASP A 112 2.48 11.40 -12.35
CA ASP A 112 2.09 10.09 -11.83
C ASP A 112 2.35 10.00 -10.31
N LEU A 113 3.39 10.65 -9.79
CA LEU A 113 3.62 10.75 -8.34
C LEU A 113 2.51 11.55 -7.66
N LEU A 114 2.10 12.70 -8.19
CA LEU A 114 1.00 13.48 -7.62
C LEU A 114 -0.33 12.72 -7.67
N ALA A 115 -0.59 12.01 -8.78
CA ALA A 115 -1.78 11.16 -8.89
C ALA A 115 -1.75 10.00 -7.87
N ALA A 116 -0.59 9.42 -7.65
CA ALA A 116 -0.38 8.37 -6.67
C ALA A 116 -0.63 8.84 -5.23
N ILE A 117 -0.12 10.01 -4.87
CA ILE A 117 -0.36 10.63 -3.56
C ILE A 117 -1.87 10.81 -3.34
N ARG A 118 -2.61 11.35 -4.32
CA ARG A 118 -4.07 11.50 -4.21
C ARG A 118 -4.79 10.18 -4.02
N THR A 119 -4.43 9.17 -4.82
CA THR A 119 -5.04 7.84 -4.78
C THR A 119 -4.83 7.19 -3.41
N VAL A 120 -3.61 7.22 -2.90
CA VAL A 120 -3.26 6.61 -1.61
C VAL A 120 -3.92 7.38 -0.46
N ALA A 121 -3.89 8.71 -0.47
CA ALA A 121 -4.54 9.53 0.54
C ALA A 121 -6.07 9.32 0.59
N ALA A 122 -6.70 9.02 -0.54
CA ALA A 122 -8.13 8.67 -0.61
C ALA A 122 -8.44 7.25 -0.06
N GLY A 123 -7.42 6.51 0.38
CA GLY A 123 -7.55 5.11 0.82
C GLY A 123 -7.77 4.13 -0.33
N GLU A 124 -7.59 4.59 -1.56
CA GLU A 124 -7.57 3.75 -2.74
C GLU A 124 -6.14 3.23 -2.93
N SER A 125 -5.98 1.96 -3.27
CA SER A 125 -4.65 1.40 -3.50
C SER A 125 -4.14 1.81 -4.88
N LEU A 126 -2.85 2.16 -4.97
CA LEU A 126 -2.10 2.25 -6.23
C LEU A 126 -2.01 0.90 -6.98
N LEU A 127 -2.59 -0.16 -6.40
CA LEU A 127 -2.76 -1.45 -7.04
C LEU A 127 -3.82 -1.35 -8.14
N SER A 128 -3.61 -0.42 -9.10
CA SER A 128 -4.40 -0.36 -10.32
C SER A 128 -4.27 -1.66 -11.10
N PRO A 129 -5.32 -2.09 -11.83
CA PRO A 129 -5.32 -3.33 -12.59
C PRO A 129 -4.20 -3.28 -13.64
N GLY A 130 -3.09 -3.90 -13.38
CA GLY A 130 -1.94 -3.85 -14.26
C GLY A 130 -0.70 -4.53 -13.67
N PRO A 131 0.50 -4.09 -14.06
CA PRO A 131 1.78 -4.70 -13.68
C PRO A 131 1.97 -4.91 -12.19
N THR A 132 1.46 -3.98 -11.38
CA THR A 132 1.63 -3.98 -9.92
C THR A 132 0.93 -5.13 -9.22
N ALA A 133 -0.34 -5.40 -9.56
CA ALA A 133 -1.05 -6.55 -8.98
C ALA A 133 -0.40 -7.88 -9.39
N ARG A 134 0.14 -7.95 -10.62
CA ARG A 134 0.89 -9.13 -11.11
C ARG A 134 2.24 -9.28 -10.42
N LEU A 135 2.92 -8.19 -10.13
CA LEU A 135 4.19 -8.20 -9.40
C LEU A 135 3.97 -8.68 -7.95
N ILE A 136 2.98 -8.12 -7.26
CA ILE A 136 2.61 -8.58 -5.91
C ILE A 136 2.20 -10.05 -5.92
N ALA A 137 1.34 -10.46 -6.88
CA ALA A 137 0.95 -11.85 -7.02
C ALA A 137 2.16 -12.77 -7.25
N ARG A 138 3.11 -12.37 -8.09
CA ARG A 138 4.31 -13.15 -8.40
C ARG A 138 5.25 -13.27 -7.21
N VAL A 139 5.38 -12.23 -6.41
CA VAL A 139 6.29 -12.22 -5.25
C VAL A 139 5.67 -12.91 -4.04
N LEU A 140 4.35 -12.76 -3.82
CA LEU A 140 3.63 -13.52 -2.80
C LEU A 140 3.50 -15.03 -3.16
N SER A 141 3.78 -15.43 -4.40
CA SER A 141 3.81 -16.83 -4.81
C SER A 141 5.14 -17.55 -4.51
N ALA A 142 6.16 -16.86 -4.07
CA ALA A 142 7.39 -17.51 -3.62
C ALA A 142 7.10 -18.38 -2.37
N PRO A 143 7.65 -19.62 -2.28
CA PRO A 143 7.40 -20.50 -1.15
C PRO A 143 7.81 -19.82 0.16
N GLN A 144 6.84 -19.59 1.05
CA GLN A 144 7.11 -19.02 2.35
C GLN A 144 7.08 -20.09 3.42
N PRO A 145 7.90 -19.96 4.50
CA PRO A 145 7.70 -20.77 5.70
C PRO A 145 6.32 -20.43 6.28
N PRO A 146 5.61 -21.42 6.88
CA PRO A 146 4.30 -21.21 7.44
C PRO A 146 4.36 -20.13 8.52
N ALA A 147 3.77 -18.99 8.25
CA ALA A 147 3.59 -17.93 9.24
C ALA A 147 2.52 -18.38 10.24
N GLY A 148 2.94 -18.54 11.47
CA GLY A 148 2.03 -18.82 12.56
C GLY A 148 1.06 -17.65 12.77
N GLY A 149 -0.25 -17.98 12.84
CA GLY A 149 -1.31 -17.24 13.48
C GLY A 149 -1.32 -15.71 13.31
N GLY A 150 -1.78 -15.23 12.16
CA GLY A 150 -2.16 -13.82 11.98
C GLY A 150 -3.64 -13.58 12.31
N PRO A 151 -4.07 -12.30 12.49
CA PRO A 151 -5.42 -11.93 12.91
C PRO A 151 -6.48 -12.34 11.88
N ALA A 152 -7.69 -12.57 12.36
CA ALA A 152 -8.96 -12.86 11.67
C ALA A 152 -8.86 -13.18 10.16
N GLY A 153 -8.76 -14.48 9.83
CA GLY A 153 -8.73 -14.94 8.45
C GLY A 153 -10.08 -14.77 7.72
N PRO A 154 -10.12 -15.03 6.37
CA PRO A 154 -11.32 -14.90 5.54
C PRO A 154 -12.55 -15.70 6.00
N GLY A 155 -12.43 -16.53 7.02
CA GLY A 155 -13.53 -17.27 7.64
C GLY A 155 -14.66 -16.42 8.21
N MET A 156 -14.38 -15.14 8.54
CA MET A 156 -15.37 -14.18 9.03
C MET A 156 -16.14 -13.47 7.90
N LEU A 157 -15.73 -13.67 6.66
CA LEU A 157 -16.37 -13.03 5.51
C LEU A 157 -17.53 -13.89 4.99
N SER A 158 -18.62 -13.22 4.58
CA SER A 158 -19.67 -13.87 3.78
C SER A 158 -19.15 -14.30 2.41
N ASP A 159 -19.86 -15.21 1.73
CA ASP A 159 -19.48 -15.64 0.38
C ASP A 159 -19.33 -14.47 -0.59
N ARG A 160 -20.21 -13.47 -0.47
CA ARG A 160 -20.14 -12.27 -1.29
C ARG A 160 -18.90 -11.42 -1.00
N GLU A 161 -18.56 -11.29 0.26
CA GLU A 161 -17.34 -10.56 0.66
C GLU A 161 -16.08 -11.32 0.23
N ARG A 162 -16.06 -12.64 0.29
CA ARG A 162 -14.97 -13.46 -0.26
C ARG A 162 -14.80 -13.26 -1.78
N GLN A 163 -15.92 -13.23 -2.52
CA GLN A 163 -15.88 -12.94 -3.97
C GLN A 163 -15.28 -11.55 -4.24
N VAL A 164 -15.72 -10.53 -3.50
CA VAL A 164 -15.18 -9.18 -3.64
C VAL A 164 -13.69 -9.15 -3.29
N LEU A 165 -13.27 -9.78 -2.18
CA LEU A 165 -11.87 -9.84 -1.76
C LEU A 165 -10.99 -10.53 -2.81
N ALA A 166 -11.46 -11.61 -3.42
CA ALA A 166 -10.75 -12.29 -4.51
C ALA A 166 -10.57 -11.40 -5.75
N LEU A 167 -11.56 -10.56 -6.08
CA LEU A 167 -11.44 -9.60 -7.20
C LEU A 167 -10.51 -8.43 -6.84
N VAL A 168 -10.52 -7.97 -5.58
CA VAL A 168 -9.54 -7.00 -5.07
C VAL A 168 -8.13 -7.55 -5.22
N ALA A 169 -7.88 -8.78 -4.81
CA ALA A 169 -6.59 -9.44 -4.91
C ALA A 169 -6.09 -9.59 -6.36
N ARG A 170 -7.02 -9.72 -7.32
CA ARG A 170 -6.71 -9.72 -8.75
C ARG A 170 -6.48 -8.31 -9.33
N GLY A 171 -6.52 -7.27 -8.50
CA GLY A 171 -6.26 -5.89 -8.88
C GLY A 171 -7.42 -5.14 -9.51
N LEU A 172 -8.65 -5.64 -9.46
CA LEU A 172 -9.81 -4.94 -10.03
C LEU A 172 -10.16 -3.72 -9.15
N ASN A 173 -10.45 -2.59 -9.77
CA ASN A 173 -11.00 -1.41 -9.08
C ASN A 173 -12.51 -1.60 -8.79
N ASN A 174 -13.11 -0.65 -8.05
CA ASN A 174 -14.52 -0.77 -7.64
C ASN A 174 -15.49 -0.80 -8.82
N THR A 175 -15.19 -0.12 -9.94
CA THR A 175 -15.99 -0.15 -11.17
C THR A 175 -15.95 -1.53 -11.81
N ALA A 176 -14.77 -2.09 -12.01
CA ALA A 176 -14.60 -3.43 -12.59
C ALA A 176 -15.18 -4.55 -11.69
N ILE A 177 -15.09 -4.40 -10.35
CA ILE A 177 -15.76 -5.30 -9.40
C ILE A 177 -17.28 -5.21 -9.56
N ALA A 178 -17.81 -3.98 -9.66
CA ALA A 178 -19.24 -3.76 -9.84
C ALA A 178 -19.75 -4.39 -11.13
N GLU A 179 -19.07 -4.19 -12.25
CA GLU A 179 -19.38 -4.82 -13.54
C GLU A 179 -19.35 -6.35 -13.45
N THR A 180 -18.29 -6.92 -12.84
CA THR A 180 -18.12 -8.37 -12.71
C THR A 180 -19.24 -9.00 -11.87
N LEU A 181 -19.70 -8.31 -10.85
CA LEU A 181 -20.64 -8.85 -9.87
C LEU A 181 -22.10 -8.37 -10.05
N GLY A 182 -22.37 -7.55 -11.05
CA GLY A 182 -23.69 -6.97 -11.28
C GLY A 182 -24.12 -6.00 -10.17
N LEU A 183 -23.20 -5.16 -9.68
CA LEU A 183 -23.42 -4.20 -8.62
C LEU A 183 -23.27 -2.77 -9.12
N SER A 184 -23.64 -1.78 -8.29
CA SER A 184 -23.19 -0.40 -8.49
C SER A 184 -21.75 -0.21 -7.98
N PRO A 185 -20.96 0.74 -8.54
CA PRO A 185 -19.64 1.07 -8.03
C PRO A 185 -19.65 1.48 -6.54
N LEU A 186 -20.71 2.17 -6.10
CA LEU A 186 -20.90 2.54 -4.69
C LEU A 186 -21.10 1.31 -3.80
N THR A 187 -21.87 0.33 -4.27
CA THR A 187 -22.07 -0.93 -3.55
C THR A 187 -20.77 -1.72 -3.45
N ALA A 188 -19.99 -1.79 -4.53
CA ALA A 188 -18.66 -2.42 -4.52
C ALA A 188 -17.72 -1.73 -3.51
N LYS A 189 -17.67 -0.39 -3.51
CA LYS A 189 -16.90 0.40 -2.51
C LYS A 189 -17.34 0.07 -1.07
N THR A 190 -18.64 -0.04 -0.82
CA THR A 190 -19.18 -0.38 0.50
C THR A 190 -18.75 -1.78 0.95
N HIS A 191 -18.75 -2.77 0.03
CA HIS A 191 -18.25 -4.11 0.35
C HIS A 191 -16.76 -4.07 0.69
N VAL A 192 -15.94 -3.39 -0.10
CA VAL A 192 -14.49 -3.26 0.18
C VAL A 192 -14.26 -2.63 1.56
N SER A 193 -14.95 -1.53 1.89
CA SER A 193 -14.83 -0.88 3.21
C SER A 193 -15.24 -1.81 4.37
N ARG A 194 -16.30 -2.60 4.20
CA ARG A 194 -16.72 -3.57 5.21
C ARG A 194 -15.71 -4.69 5.39
N ILE A 195 -15.11 -5.18 4.30
CA ILE A 195 -14.08 -6.20 4.34
C ILE A 195 -12.85 -5.66 5.06
N MET A 196 -12.42 -4.42 4.77
CA MET A 196 -11.32 -3.77 5.50
C MET A 196 -11.59 -3.74 7.01
N GLY A 197 -12.77 -3.30 7.44
CA GLY A 197 -13.12 -3.28 8.86
C GLY A 197 -13.19 -4.67 9.50
N LYS A 198 -13.63 -5.71 8.78
CA LYS A 198 -13.70 -7.09 9.31
C LYS A 198 -12.32 -7.75 9.43
N LEU A 199 -11.41 -7.43 8.54
CA LEU A 199 -10.06 -8.01 8.49
C LEU A 199 -9.01 -7.11 9.15
N ASP A 200 -9.44 -6.00 9.76
CA ASP A 200 -8.56 -4.98 10.33
C ASP A 200 -7.48 -4.50 9.35
N ALA A 201 -7.87 -4.38 8.09
CA ALA A 201 -6.99 -3.94 7.03
C ALA A 201 -7.03 -2.41 6.91
N ARG A 202 -5.87 -1.76 7.00
CA ARG A 202 -5.73 -0.30 6.95
C ARG A 202 -6.10 0.30 5.60
N ASP A 203 -5.92 -0.47 4.54
CA ASP A 203 -6.16 -0.06 3.17
C ASP A 203 -6.34 -1.27 2.24
N ARG A 204 -6.55 -0.97 0.96
CA ARG A 204 -6.78 -2.00 -0.06
C ARG A 204 -5.54 -2.86 -0.32
N ALA A 205 -4.33 -2.34 -0.13
CA ALA A 205 -3.10 -3.12 -0.33
C ALA A 205 -3.02 -4.26 0.69
N GLN A 206 -3.39 -3.99 1.94
CA GLN A 206 -3.47 -5.01 2.98
C GLN A 206 -4.49 -6.10 2.66
N LEU A 207 -5.62 -5.76 2.03
CA LEU A 207 -6.59 -6.77 1.57
C LEU A 207 -5.98 -7.72 0.54
N VAL A 208 -5.15 -7.20 -0.37
CA VAL A 208 -4.44 -8.03 -1.36
C VAL A 208 -3.52 -9.02 -0.65
N ILE A 209 -2.70 -8.54 0.29
CA ILE A 209 -1.78 -9.39 1.07
C ILE A 209 -2.56 -10.49 1.80
N ILE A 210 -3.58 -10.12 2.57
CA ILE A 210 -4.42 -11.06 3.33
C ILE A 210 -5.03 -12.12 2.40
N ALA A 211 -5.50 -11.74 1.22
CA ALA A 211 -6.11 -12.69 0.29
C ALA A 211 -5.13 -13.74 -0.25
N TYR A 212 -3.87 -13.35 -0.50
CA TYR A 212 -2.83 -14.28 -0.94
C TYR A 212 -2.29 -15.12 0.22
N GLU A 213 -1.97 -14.51 1.35
CA GLU A 213 -1.43 -15.22 2.53
C GLU A 213 -2.43 -16.22 3.13
N SER A 214 -3.72 -15.93 3.03
CA SER A 214 -4.78 -16.86 3.45
C SER A 214 -5.09 -17.97 2.44
N GLY A 215 -4.47 -17.95 1.26
CA GLY A 215 -4.74 -18.91 0.19
C GLY A 215 -6.10 -18.74 -0.50
N LEU A 216 -6.82 -17.63 -0.24
CA LEU A 216 -8.09 -17.32 -0.92
C LEU A 216 -7.89 -17.13 -2.43
N VAL A 217 -6.72 -16.62 -2.82
CA VAL A 217 -6.31 -16.47 -4.21
C VAL A 217 -4.94 -17.11 -4.37
N VAL A 218 -4.82 -17.96 -5.38
CA VAL A 218 -3.54 -18.57 -5.78
C VAL A 218 -3.06 -17.85 -7.05
N PRO A 219 -1.78 -17.49 -7.16
CA PRO A 219 -1.23 -16.85 -8.35
C PRO A 219 -1.43 -17.71 -9.60
N ALA A 220 -1.75 -17.07 -10.71
CA ALA A 220 -1.90 -17.74 -12.00
C ALA A 220 -0.53 -18.23 -12.52
N GLY A 221 -0.08 -19.37 -12.06
CA GLY A 221 1.22 -19.98 -12.39
C GLY A 221 1.57 -21.15 -11.48
N ALA A 222 0.97 -21.24 -10.31
CA ALA A 222 1.24 -22.33 -9.36
C ALA A 222 0.44 -23.62 -9.61
N ALA A 223 -0.46 -23.63 -10.61
CA ALA A 223 -1.31 -24.79 -10.91
C ALA A 223 -0.73 -25.75 -11.97
N ALA A 224 0.51 -25.54 -12.45
CA ALA A 224 1.06 -26.31 -13.57
C ALA A 224 2.08 -27.40 -13.20
N ASP A 225 2.51 -27.50 -11.93
CA ASP A 225 3.55 -28.46 -11.53
C ASP A 225 3.04 -29.58 -10.59
N GLY A 226 1.81 -30.00 -10.76
CA GLY A 226 1.23 -31.11 -10.00
C GLY A 226 0.60 -32.17 -10.91
N ASN A 227 1.39 -32.86 -11.74
CA ASN A 227 1.04 -34.18 -12.29
C ASN A 227 2.29 -35.01 -12.59
#